data_693de884be686c1d634fe9f5fb4014be
#
_entry.id   693de884be686c1d634fe9f5fb4014be
#
_cell.length_a   1.000
_cell.length_b   1.000
_cell.length_c   1.000
_cell.angle_alpha   90.00
_cell.angle_beta   90.00
_cell.angle_gamma   90.00
#
_symmetry.space_group_name_H-M   'P 1'
#
loop_
_entity.id
_entity.type
_entity.pdbx_description
1 polymer ?
#
loop_
_entity_poly.entity_id
_entity_poly.type
_entity_poly.pdbx_seq_one_letter_code
_entity_poly.pdbx_strand_id
1 'polypeptide(L)'
;QWNTGHVEGIVARGNFEIDMNWSEGKADRFEITSRNGNTFTGEYDNIAAYVVKKSDGTKVETTVLSDDKISFPTEAGETYTIDFNSTPEKLQGVIDQAKELATKMEDELLAEQKSHLEELIQAAEKVVEEEKSDEYYDNTQILLKAIKVGEAAITLKDSYYEAEEVYERRDVNEDWVSYINTAADLDNQLDAAVELLEDKECTVTELNLMKKSVDEAKDALLGIWDKLTLTIKPTDKDMLGAEDKVTISSEFDDLQIRYTTDGNDPMWFSDEYTKPFALTKSKETVKAALFLGRRQMSAVFTADYVNEVALGTAESLEQDYSSVTDNGTSGDSANVAKALDGKNNGAWYPSVFPTSLEVTFADPIKVNAAEVALDWFWPGYYGIDDLDIEYWNGTEWIAVVK
;
A
#
# COMPACT_ATOMS: atom_id res chain seq x y z
N GLN A 1 -21.33 -26.67 -44.87
CA GLN A 1 -20.82 -25.38 -44.39
C GLN A 1 -21.27 -24.33 -45.41
N TRP A 2 -21.89 -23.26 -44.95
CA TRP A 2 -22.29 -22.16 -45.82
C TRP A 2 -21.11 -21.20 -45.96
N ASN A 3 -20.64 -21.02 -47.18
CA ASN A 3 -19.45 -20.25 -47.47
C ASN A 3 -19.70 -18.75 -47.28
N THR A 4 -20.93 -18.30 -47.52
CA THR A 4 -21.40 -16.92 -47.35
C THR A 4 -22.77 -16.93 -46.71
N GLY A 5 -23.04 -15.99 -45.81
CA GLY A 5 -24.31 -15.89 -45.13
C GLY A 5 -24.39 -14.74 -44.13
N HIS A 6 -25.55 -14.67 -43.49
CA HIS A 6 -25.77 -13.77 -42.36
C HIS A 6 -26.68 -14.44 -41.35
N VAL A 7 -26.65 -13.94 -40.14
CA VAL A 7 -27.56 -14.28 -39.06
C VAL A 7 -27.86 -13.02 -38.25
N GLU A 8 -29.10 -12.86 -37.85
CA GLU A 8 -29.59 -11.72 -37.09
C GLU A 8 -30.30 -12.18 -35.82
N GLY A 9 -30.26 -11.38 -34.76
CA GLY A 9 -31.03 -11.56 -33.57
C GLY A 9 -30.57 -12.70 -32.66
N ILE A 10 -29.32 -13.17 -32.75
CA ILE A 10 -28.80 -14.16 -31.81
C ILE A 10 -28.65 -13.54 -30.41
N VAL A 11 -29.36 -14.08 -29.44
CA VAL A 11 -29.23 -13.62 -28.04
C VAL A 11 -28.14 -14.41 -27.32
N ALA A 12 -27.07 -13.72 -26.96
CA ALA A 12 -25.93 -14.24 -26.22
C ALA A 12 -26.05 -13.98 -24.70
N ARG A 13 -25.16 -14.61 -23.90
CA ARG A 13 -25.06 -14.40 -22.46
C ARG A 13 -24.82 -12.91 -22.15
N GLY A 14 -25.45 -12.39 -21.11
CA GLY A 14 -25.39 -10.97 -20.74
C GLY A 14 -26.45 -10.12 -21.41
N ASN A 15 -27.41 -10.77 -22.16
CA ASN A 15 -28.50 -10.13 -22.87
C ASN A 15 -28.01 -9.21 -24.03
N PHE A 16 -27.04 -9.73 -24.79
CA PHE A 16 -26.57 -9.14 -26.03
C PHE A 16 -27.30 -9.74 -27.20
N GLU A 17 -27.71 -8.93 -28.14
CA GLU A 17 -28.19 -9.37 -29.46
C GLU A 17 -27.06 -9.22 -30.45
N ILE A 18 -26.77 -10.28 -31.21
CA ILE A 18 -25.65 -10.36 -32.13
C ILE A 18 -26.18 -10.59 -33.53
N ASP A 19 -25.83 -9.68 -34.44
CA ASP A 19 -25.97 -9.85 -35.87
C ASP A 19 -24.58 -10.07 -36.47
N MET A 20 -24.48 -10.97 -37.43
CA MET A 20 -23.18 -11.31 -38.02
C MET A 20 -23.33 -11.64 -39.51
N ASN A 21 -22.40 -11.13 -40.30
CA ASN A 21 -22.22 -11.45 -41.70
C ASN A 21 -20.90 -12.18 -41.88
N TRP A 22 -20.86 -13.09 -42.82
CA TRP A 22 -19.64 -13.79 -43.19
C TRP A 22 -19.59 -14.09 -44.70
N SER A 23 -18.37 -14.09 -45.23
CA SER A 23 -18.03 -14.50 -46.59
C SER A 23 -16.80 -15.40 -46.57
N GLU A 24 -16.74 -16.38 -47.47
CA GLU A 24 -15.64 -17.35 -47.55
C GLU A 24 -15.31 -18.09 -46.26
N GLY A 25 -16.34 -18.24 -45.37
CA GLY A 25 -16.20 -18.88 -44.08
C GLY A 25 -15.59 -18.02 -43.00
N LYS A 26 -15.32 -16.74 -43.26
CA LYS A 26 -14.75 -15.75 -42.32
C LYS A 26 -15.77 -14.65 -42.05
N ALA A 27 -15.78 -14.11 -40.81
CA ALA A 27 -16.67 -13.03 -40.45
C ALA A 27 -16.29 -11.74 -41.21
N ASP A 28 -17.29 -11.06 -41.78
CA ASP A 28 -17.14 -9.72 -42.35
C ASP A 28 -17.43 -8.64 -41.31
N ARG A 29 -18.44 -8.89 -40.46
CA ARG A 29 -18.88 -7.89 -39.47
C ARG A 29 -19.66 -8.53 -38.34
N PHE A 30 -19.45 -8.05 -37.14
CA PHE A 30 -20.32 -8.24 -35.97
C PHE A 30 -21.01 -6.94 -35.64
N GLU A 31 -22.32 -6.99 -35.41
CA GLU A 31 -23.09 -5.97 -34.73
C GLU A 31 -23.58 -6.52 -33.40
N ILE A 32 -23.31 -5.82 -32.32
CA ILE A 32 -23.55 -6.26 -30.97
C ILE A 32 -24.45 -5.22 -30.28
N THR A 33 -25.71 -5.51 -30.11
CA THR A 33 -26.62 -4.63 -29.38
C THR A 33 -26.70 -5.04 -27.92
N SER A 34 -26.31 -4.14 -27.03
CA SER A 34 -26.40 -4.36 -25.59
C SER A 34 -27.79 -3.99 -25.09
N ARG A 35 -28.56 -4.96 -24.59
CA ARG A 35 -29.91 -4.69 -24.06
C ARG A 35 -29.89 -4.13 -22.64
N ASN A 36 -28.84 -4.44 -21.84
CA ASN A 36 -28.82 -4.14 -20.40
C ASN A 36 -27.61 -3.29 -19.94
N GLY A 37 -26.66 -2.94 -20.82
CA GLY A 37 -25.45 -2.21 -20.43
C GLY A 37 -24.43 -3.02 -19.66
N ASN A 38 -24.41 -4.36 -19.84
CA ASN A 38 -23.42 -5.22 -19.20
C ASN A 38 -22.07 -5.14 -19.94
N THR A 39 -20.99 -5.61 -19.29
CA THR A 39 -19.70 -5.79 -19.98
C THR A 39 -19.83 -6.92 -21.01
N PHE A 40 -19.51 -6.61 -22.27
CA PHE A 40 -19.41 -7.61 -23.33
C PHE A 40 -18.08 -8.36 -23.22
N THR A 41 -18.11 -9.65 -23.53
CA THR A 41 -16.90 -10.47 -23.73
C THR A 41 -17.13 -11.35 -24.95
N GLY A 42 -16.28 -11.21 -25.95
CA GLY A 42 -16.33 -11.95 -27.21
C GLY A 42 -15.02 -12.62 -27.53
N GLU A 43 -15.12 -13.71 -28.30
CA GLU A 43 -13.99 -14.51 -28.77
C GLU A 43 -14.16 -14.78 -30.26
N TYR A 44 -13.16 -14.38 -31.03
CA TYR A 44 -13.04 -14.61 -32.47
C TYR A 44 -11.58 -14.46 -32.89
N ASP A 45 -11.17 -15.14 -33.95
CA ASP A 45 -9.80 -15.14 -34.44
C ASP A 45 -9.24 -13.72 -34.60
N ASN A 46 -8.16 -13.46 -33.86
CA ASN A 46 -7.46 -12.17 -33.81
C ASN A 46 -8.36 -10.93 -33.52
N ILE A 47 -9.46 -11.09 -32.78
CA ILE A 47 -10.43 -10.01 -32.51
C ILE A 47 -9.79 -8.81 -31.77
N ALA A 48 -8.73 -9.04 -31.00
CA ALA A 48 -8.02 -7.99 -30.28
C ALA A 48 -7.36 -6.95 -31.17
N ALA A 49 -7.08 -7.31 -32.44
CA ALA A 49 -6.51 -6.41 -33.43
C ALA A 49 -7.53 -5.46 -34.05
N TYR A 50 -8.84 -5.66 -33.83
CA TYR A 50 -9.88 -4.85 -34.46
C TYR A 50 -10.42 -3.78 -33.53
N VAL A 51 -10.91 -2.71 -34.14
CA VAL A 51 -11.50 -1.59 -33.42
C VAL A 51 -13.00 -1.83 -33.24
N VAL A 52 -13.44 -1.74 -31.98
CA VAL A 52 -14.86 -1.68 -31.63
C VAL A 52 -15.34 -0.23 -31.76
N LYS A 53 -16.46 -0.01 -32.43
CA LYS A 53 -17.08 1.31 -32.59
C LYS A 53 -18.54 1.30 -32.13
N LYS A 54 -19.01 2.41 -31.57
CA LYS A 54 -20.42 2.67 -31.32
C LYS A 54 -21.13 2.99 -32.66
N SER A 55 -22.46 3.03 -32.64
CA SER A 55 -23.31 3.40 -33.74
C SER A 55 -22.98 4.77 -34.36
N ASP A 56 -22.48 5.70 -33.56
CA ASP A 56 -22.04 7.04 -33.98
C ASP A 56 -20.60 7.09 -34.54
N GLY A 57 -19.91 5.92 -34.61
CA GLY A 57 -18.53 5.79 -35.09
C GLY A 57 -17.45 6.03 -33.99
N THR A 58 -17.83 6.38 -32.78
CA THR A 58 -16.89 6.55 -31.67
C THR A 58 -16.19 5.24 -31.33
N LYS A 59 -14.85 5.27 -31.22
CA LYS A 59 -14.05 4.12 -30.79
C LYS A 59 -14.32 3.78 -29.33
N VAL A 60 -14.38 2.49 -29.03
CA VAL A 60 -14.56 1.97 -27.67
C VAL A 60 -13.24 1.34 -27.22
N GLU A 61 -12.81 1.70 -26.02
CA GLU A 61 -11.66 1.04 -25.38
C GLU A 61 -12.00 -0.39 -25.02
N THR A 62 -11.12 -1.32 -25.41
CA THR A 62 -11.28 -2.74 -25.13
C THR A 62 -10.21 -3.23 -24.17
N THR A 63 -10.58 -4.15 -23.27
CA THR A 63 -9.64 -4.94 -22.48
C THR A 63 -9.29 -6.19 -23.26
N VAL A 64 -8.02 -6.35 -23.64
CA VAL A 64 -7.50 -7.55 -24.31
C VAL A 64 -7.32 -8.64 -23.25
N LEU A 65 -8.01 -9.78 -23.44
CA LEU A 65 -7.90 -10.97 -22.58
C LEU A 65 -6.99 -12.04 -23.20
N SER A 66 -6.95 -12.09 -24.53
CA SER A 66 -6.00 -12.79 -25.40
C SER A 66 -6.13 -12.21 -26.79
N ASP A 67 -5.28 -12.63 -27.75
CA ASP A 67 -5.37 -12.19 -29.15
C ASP A 67 -6.77 -12.43 -29.74
N ASP A 68 -7.39 -13.54 -29.35
CA ASP A 68 -8.69 -13.97 -29.85
C ASP A 68 -9.85 -13.58 -28.91
N LYS A 69 -9.61 -12.79 -27.84
CA LYS A 69 -10.62 -12.50 -26.84
C LYS A 69 -10.51 -11.10 -26.28
N ILE A 70 -11.62 -10.38 -26.37
CA ILE A 70 -11.73 -9.02 -25.82
C ILE A 70 -12.93 -8.89 -24.88
N SER A 71 -12.87 -7.87 -24.03
CA SER A 71 -14.04 -7.37 -23.31
C SER A 71 -14.11 -5.85 -23.32
N PHE A 72 -15.31 -5.29 -23.23
CA PHE A 72 -15.52 -3.85 -23.13
C PHE A 72 -16.84 -3.51 -22.44
N PRO A 73 -16.91 -2.36 -21.74
CA PRO A 73 -18.14 -1.89 -21.12
C PRO A 73 -19.13 -1.44 -22.22
N THR A 74 -20.41 -1.70 -21.98
CA THR A 74 -21.47 -1.30 -22.90
C THR A 74 -22.52 -0.44 -22.21
N GLU A 75 -23.30 0.29 -23.01
CA GLU A 75 -24.46 1.06 -22.59
C GLU A 75 -25.75 0.36 -23.02
N ALA A 76 -26.80 0.40 -22.19
CA ALA A 76 -28.06 -0.23 -22.53
C ALA A 76 -28.72 0.44 -23.75
N GLY A 77 -29.09 -0.37 -24.74
CA GLY A 77 -29.68 0.09 -26.00
C GLY A 77 -28.68 0.50 -27.08
N GLU A 78 -27.38 0.54 -26.76
CA GLU A 78 -26.34 0.91 -27.75
C GLU A 78 -25.91 -0.29 -28.56
N THR A 79 -25.58 -0.03 -29.84
CA THR A 79 -25.05 -1.03 -30.79
C THR A 79 -23.57 -0.77 -31.04
N TYR A 80 -22.79 -1.83 -30.98
CA TYR A 80 -21.35 -1.85 -31.18
C TYR A 80 -21.04 -2.65 -32.43
N THR A 81 -20.09 -2.15 -33.21
CA THR A 81 -19.70 -2.80 -34.51
C THR A 81 -18.24 -3.18 -34.47
N ILE A 82 -17.94 -4.39 -34.95
CA ILE A 82 -16.60 -4.85 -35.30
C ILE A 82 -16.64 -5.24 -36.76
N ASP A 83 -15.84 -4.55 -37.56
CA ASP A 83 -15.79 -4.73 -39.01
C ASP A 83 -14.51 -5.46 -39.41
N PHE A 84 -14.63 -6.67 -39.93
CA PHE A 84 -13.55 -7.53 -40.38
C PHE A 84 -13.35 -7.51 -41.91
N ASN A 85 -14.25 -6.85 -42.65
CA ASN A 85 -14.22 -6.85 -44.12
C ASN A 85 -12.95 -6.18 -44.62
N SER A 86 -12.26 -6.82 -45.56
CA SER A 86 -11.02 -6.36 -46.15
C SER A 86 -11.18 -6.11 -47.64
N THR A 87 -10.90 -4.87 -48.04
CA THR A 87 -10.77 -4.43 -49.41
C THR A 87 -9.32 -3.97 -49.64
N PRO A 88 -8.88 -3.81 -50.92
CA PRO A 88 -7.54 -3.28 -51.18
C PRO A 88 -7.31 -1.91 -50.53
N GLU A 89 -8.33 -1.04 -50.48
CA GLU A 89 -8.25 0.27 -49.83
C GLU A 89 -8.12 0.13 -48.32
N LYS A 90 -8.77 -0.86 -47.69
CA LYS A 90 -8.66 -1.12 -46.27
C LYS A 90 -7.29 -1.70 -45.94
N LEU A 91 -6.79 -2.67 -46.71
CA LEU A 91 -5.44 -3.20 -46.54
C LEU A 91 -4.40 -2.08 -46.68
N GLN A 92 -4.54 -1.22 -47.73
CA GLN A 92 -3.66 -0.07 -47.90
C GLN A 92 -3.69 0.87 -46.68
N GLY A 93 -4.88 1.16 -46.14
CA GLY A 93 -5.02 1.97 -44.90
C GLY A 93 -4.36 1.34 -43.70
N VAL A 94 -4.32 0.02 -43.54
CA VAL A 94 -3.60 -0.69 -42.48
C VAL A 94 -2.09 -0.69 -42.73
N ILE A 95 -1.65 -0.85 -43.99
CA ILE A 95 -0.22 -0.68 -44.37
C ILE A 95 0.27 0.71 -43.95
N ASP A 96 -0.50 1.77 -44.24
CA ASP A 96 -0.12 3.15 -43.90
C ASP A 96 -0.02 3.34 -42.38
N GLN A 97 -0.93 2.75 -41.57
CA GLN A 97 -0.86 2.74 -40.11
C GLN A 97 0.38 1.99 -39.61
N ALA A 98 0.69 0.83 -40.18
CA ALA A 98 1.87 0.04 -39.82
C ALA A 98 3.18 0.82 -40.09
N LYS A 99 3.26 1.51 -41.25
CA LYS A 99 4.39 2.38 -41.59
C LYS A 99 4.54 3.55 -40.61
N GLU A 100 3.44 4.19 -40.21
CA GLU A 100 3.47 5.25 -39.20
C GLU A 100 3.99 4.71 -37.88
N LEU A 101 3.53 3.52 -37.44
CA LEU A 101 4.02 2.89 -36.25
C LEU A 101 5.52 2.57 -36.33
N ALA A 102 5.99 2.01 -37.45
CA ALA A 102 7.42 1.71 -37.66
C ALA A 102 8.32 2.95 -37.47
N THR A 103 7.84 4.15 -37.84
CA THR A 103 8.57 5.41 -37.57
C THR A 103 8.68 5.78 -36.09
N LYS A 104 7.80 5.25 -35.23
CA LYS A 104 7.83 5.46 -33.79
C LYS A 104 8.70 4.42 -33.07
N MET A 105 9.14 3.40 -33.80
CA MET A 105 9.96 2.29 -33.27
C MET A 105 11.46 2.52 -33.54
N GLU A 106 11.93 3.78 -33.57
CA GLU A 106 13.33 4.15 -33.78
C GLU A 106 14.15 4.01 -32.48
N ASP A 107 14.11 2.84 -31.87
CA ASP A 107 14.80 2.53 -30.63
C ASP A 107 15.51 1.18 -30.75
N GLU A 108 16.69 1.06 -30.13
CA GLU A 108 17.50 -0.16 -30.22
C GLU A 108 16.76 -1.37 -29.61
N LEU A 109 16.04 -1.19 -28.51
CA LEU A 109 15.23 -2.24 -27.88
C LEU A 109 14.06 -2.72 -28.77
N LEU A 110 13.64 -1.93 -29.75
CA LEU A 110 12.53 -2.26 -30.64
C LEU A 110 13.00 -2.73 -32.02
N ALA A 111 14.32 -2.87 -32.23
CA ALA A 111 14.89 -3.16 -33.57
C ALA A 111 14.34 -4.45 -34.17
N GLU A 112 14.20 -5.53 -33.41
CA GLU A 112 13.67 -6.81 -33.91
C GLU A 112 12.17 -6.72 -34.21
N GLN A 113 11.38 -6.08 -33.32
CA GLN A 113 9.95 -5.87 -33.52
C GLN A 113 9.69 -4.97 -34.75
N LYS A 114 10.47 -3.91 -34.93
CA LYS A 114 10.40 -3.02 -36.08
C LYS A 114 10.73 -3.78 -37.37
N SER A 115 11.83 -4.54 -37.37
CA SER A 115 12.23 -5.35 -38.52
C SER A 115 11.13 -6.33 -38.94
N HIS A 116 10.52 -7.01 -37.98
CA HIS A 116 9.41 -7.94 -38.25
C HIS A 116 8.19 -7.21 -38.81
N LEU A 117 7.81 -6.05 -38.27
CA LEU A 117 6.71 -5.22 -38.76
C LEU A 117 6.99 -4.77 -40.22
N GLU A 118 8.22 -4.34 -40.54
CA GLU A 118 8.62 -3.94 -41.87
C GLU A 118 8.57 -5.10 -42.90
N GLU A 119 8.94 -6.34 -42.50
CA GLU A 119 8.78 -7.54 -43.31
C GLU A 119 7.31 -7.81 -43.66
N LEU A 120 6.41 -7.69 -42.68
CA LEU A 120 4.97 -7.85 -42.86
C LEU A 120 4.36 -6.75 -43.75
N ILE A 121 4.82 -5.51 -43.61
CA ILE A 121 4.43 -4.40 -44.49
C ILE A 121 4.79 -4.71 -45.94
N GLN A 122 6.03 -5.13 -46.20
CA GLN A 122 6.47 -5.46 -47.55
C GLN A 122 5.66 -6.62 -48.18
N ALA A 123 5.33 -7.65 -47.37
CA ALA A 123 4.47 -8.74 -47.82
C ALA A 123 3.06 -8.25 -48.20
N ALA A 124 2.46 -7.39 -47.38
CA ALA A 124 1.13 -6.84 -47.64
C ALA A 124 1.11 -5.89 -48.84
N GLU A 125 2.12 -5.05 -49.03
CA GLU A 125 2.27 -4.20 -50.23
C GLU A 125 2.30 -5.02 -51.52
N LYS A 126 3.02 -6.14 -51.53
CA LYS A 126 3.07 -7.04 -52.64
C LYS A 126 1.70 -7.67 -52.98
N VAL A 127 0.91 -8.00 -51.97
CA VAL A 127 -0.47 -8.52 -52.13
C VAL A 127 -1.37 -7.47 -52.78
N VAL A 128 -1.23 -6.18 -52.43
CA VAL A 128 -1.96 -5.08 -53.08
C VAL A 128 -1.48 -4.86 -54.52
N GLU A 129 -0.16 -4.86 -54.76
CA GLU A 129 0.42 -4.68 -56.13
C GLU A 129 0.04 -5.81 -57.10
N GLU A 130 -0.02 -7.04 -56.60
CA GLU A 130 -0.36 -8.23 -57.40
C GLU A 130 -1.88 -8.47 -57.49
N GLU A 131 -2.72 -7.59 -56.92
CA GLU A 131 -4.20 -7.65 -56.89
C GLU A 131 -4.76 -9.01 -56.43
N LYS A 132 -4.08 -9.63 -55.41
CA LYS A 132 -4.47 -10.90 -54.81
C LYS A 132 -5.62 -10.74 -53.81
N SER A 133 -6.84 -10.68 -54.34
CA SER A 133 -8.03 -10.38 -53.52
C SER A 133 -8.33 -11.42 -52.43
N ASP A 134 -7.95 -12.68 -52.65
CA ASP A 134 -8.08 -13.78 -51.69
C ASP A 134 -7.11 -13.68 -50.49
N GLU A 135 -6.04 -12.89 -50.61
CA GLU A 135 -5.06 -12.69 -49.57
C GLU A 135 -5.29 -11.38 -48.77
N TYR A 136 -6.21 -10.48 -49.17
CA TYR A 136 -6.44 -9.19 -48.53
C TYR A 136 -6.86 -9.34 -47.06
N TYR A 137 -7.77 -10.27 -46.77
CA TYR A 137 -8.25 -10.49 -45.40
C TYR A 137 -7.11 -10.94 -44.49
N ASP A 138 -6.38 -11.97 -44.88
CA ASP A 138 -5.32 -12.55 -44.04
C ASP A 138 -4.19 -11.54 -43.79
N ASN A 139 -3.77 -10.78 -44.81
CA ASN A 139 -2.75 -9.75 -44.65
C ASN A 139 -3.23 -8.57 -43.78
N THR A 140 -4.52 -8.20 -43.89
CA THR A 140 -5.10 -7.20 -42.97
C THR A 140 -5.07 -7.67 -41.53
N GLN A 141 -5.42 -8.94 -41.26
CA GLN A 141 -5.37 -9.55 -39.91
C GLN A 141 -3.96 -9.54 -39.37
N ILE A 142 -3.00 -10.03 -40.14
CA ILE A 142 -1.60 -10.12 -39.77
C ILE A 142 -1.04 -8.74 -39.38
N LEU A 143 -1.27 -7.72 -40.23
CA LEU A 143 -0.79 -6.37 -39.99
C LEU A 143 -1.47 -5.72 -38.74
N LEU A 144 -2.78 -5.89 -38.58
CA LEU A 144 -3.49 -5.37 -37.43
C LEU A 144 -2.98 -5.98 -36.11
N LYS A 145 -2.66 -7.29 -36.12
CA LYS A 145 -2.02 -7.96 -35.00
C LYS A 145 -0.63 -7.38 -34.73
N ALA A 146 0.20 -7.27 -35.79
CA ALA A 146 1.55 -6.72 -35.63
C ALA A 146 1.55 -5.26 -35.14
N ILE A 147 0.58 -4.43 -35.56
CA ILE A 147 0.41 -3.08 -35.07
C ILE A 147 0.16 -3.10 -33.54
N LYS A 148 -0.72 -3.98 -33.03
CA LYS A 148 -1.00 -4.10 -31.61
C LYS A 148 0.21 -4.58 -30.80
N VAL A 149 0.96 -5.53 -31.36
CA VAL A 149 2.23 -5.96 -30.73
C VAL A 149 3.23 -4.81 -30.67
N GLY A 150 3.42 -4.07 -31.77
CA GLY A 150 4.32 -2.91 -31.81
C GLY A 150 3.90 -1.79 -30.85
N GLU A 151 2.61 -1.50 -30.72
CA GLU A 151 2.09 -0.53 -29.73
C GLU A 151 2.39 -0.98 -28.30
N ALA A 152 2.19 -2.27 -27.99
CA ALA A 152 2.50 -2.84 -26.68
C ALA A 152 4.01 -2.86 -26.40
N ALA A 153 4.83 -3.17 -27.41
CA ALA A 153 6.28 -3.13 -27.32
C ALA A 153 6.81 -1.72 -27.00
N ILE A 154 6.25 -0.67 -27.62
CA ILE A 154 6.59 0.73 -27.30
C ILE A 154 6.27 1.03 -25.84
N THR A 155 5.11 0.62 -25.34
CA THR A 155 4.75 0.88 -23.94
C THR A 155 5.62 0.12 -22.94
N LEU A 156 6.03 -1.10 -23.26
CA LEU A 156 7.00 -1.86 -22.45
C LEU A 156 8.38 -1.17 -22.44
N LYS A 157 8.85 -0.75 -23.62
CA LYS A 157 10.12 0.00 -23.74
C LYS A 157 10.09 1.28 -22.90
N ASP A 158 9.00 2.04 -22.91
CA ASP A 158 8.88 3.25 -22.08
C ASP A 158 8.95 2.91 -20.58
N SER A 159 8.25 1.86 -20.13
CA SER A 159 8.37 1.35 -18.75
C SER A 159 9.77 0.85 -18.41
N TYR A 160 10.45 0.20 -19.37
CA TYR A 160 11.85 -0.24 -19.21
C TYR A 160 12.76 0.94 -18.88
N TYR A 161 12.75 2.01 -19.68
CA TYR A 161 13.63 3.16 -19.45
C TYR A 161 13.30 3.91 -18.16
N GLU A 162 12.02 4.02 -17.79
CA GLU A 162 11.65 4.57 -16.48
C GLU A 162 12.20 3.73 -15.32
N ALA A 163 12.17 2.41 -15.45
CA ALA A 163 12.63 1.48 -14.43
C ALA A 163 14.17 1.44 -14.39
N GLU A 164 14.84 1.47 -15.53
CA GLU A 164 16.31 1.55 -15.65
C GLU A 164 16.84 2.82 -14.97
N GLU A 165 16.19 3.97 -15.17
CA GLU A 165 16.55 5.23 -14.50
C GLU A 165 16.48 5.10 -12.97
N VAL A 166 15.46 4.41 -12.44
CA VAL A 166 15.33 4.13 -11.01
C VAL A 166 16.43 3.18 -10.53
N TYR A 167 16.72 2.13 -11.31
CA TYR A 167 17.76 1.18 -11.01
C TYR A 167 19.17 1.82 -10.99
N GLU A 168 19.48 2.69 -11.93
CA GLU A 168 20.77 3.40 -12.02
C GLU A 168 20.97 4.44 -10.90
N ARG A 169 19.88 5.10 -10.47
CA ARG A 169 19.93 6.09 -9.38
C ARG A 169 19.92 5.48 -8.00
N ARG A 170 19.88 4.15 -7.88
CA ARG A 170 19.89 3.49 -6.58
C ARG A 170 21.10 3.90 -5.76
N ASP A 171 20.86 4.38 -4.55
CA ASP A 171 21.92 4.49 -3.54
C ASP A 171 22.36 3.07 -3.17
N VAL A 172 23.61 2.75 -3.43
CA VAL A 172 24.14 1.41 -3.16
C VAL A 172 24.22 1.22 -1.65
N ASN A 173 23.24 0.51 -1.08
CA ASN A 173 23.29 0.00 0.29
C ASN A 173 23.79 -1.43 0.25
N GLU A 174 25.08 -1.59 -0.06
CA GLU A 174 25.75 -2.88 -0.23
C GLU A 174 25.62 -3.82 0.98
N ASP A 175 25.26 -3.27 2.15
CA ASP A 175 25.11 -4.01 3.39
C ASP A 175 23.66 -4.36 3.73
N TRP A 176 22.67 -3.84 2.99
CA TRP A 176 21.25 -4.09 3.27
C TRP A 176 20.68 -5.14 2.31
N VAL A 177 20.53 -6.37 2.79
CA VAL A 177 20.15 -7.54 1.98
C VAL A 177 18.76 -7.36 1.33
N SER A 178 17.77 -6.87 2.05
CA SER A 178 16.43 -6.65 1.49
C SER A 178 16.43 -5.62 0.36
N TYR A 179 17.24 -4.58 0.46
CA TYR A 179 17.42 -3.60 -0.61
C TYR A 179 18.11 -4.21 -1.83
N ILE A 180 19.20 -4.95 -1.62
CA ILE A 180 19.95 -5.63 -2.68
C ILE A 180 19.03 -6.60 -3.43
N ASN A 181 18.24 -7.41 -2.71
CA ASN A 181 17.35 -8.38 -3.31
C ASN A 181 16.24 -7.69 -4.13
N THR A 182 15.68 -6.59 -3.64
CA THR A 182 14.64 -5.82 -4.37
C THR A 182 15.23 -5.17 -5.63
N ALA A 183 16.47 -4.66 -5.56
CA ALA A 183 17.16 -4.11 -6.73
C ALA A 183 17.51 -5.20 -7.76
N ALA A 184 17.94 -6.39 -7.31
CA ALA A 184 18.21 -7.53 -8.19
C ALA A 184 16.92 -8.08 -8.84
N ASP A 185 15.78 -8.02 -8.15
CA ASP A 185 14.50 -8.38 -8.74
C ASP A 185 14.14 -7.44 -9.90
N LEU A 186 14.32 -6.13 -9.72
CA LEU A 186 14.14 -5.15 -10.81
C LEU A 186 15.09 -5.42 -11.99
N ASP A 187 16.37 -5.70 -11.73
CA ASP A 187 17.37 -6.03 -12.74
C ASP A 187 16.93 -7.25 -13.57
N ASN A 188 16.48 -8.31 -12.90
CA ASN A 188 15.96 -9.50 -13.57
C ASN A 188 14.72 -9.22 -14.44
N GLN A 189 13.82 -8.29 -14.01
CA GLN A 189 12.67 -7.91 -14.81
C GLN A 189 13.08 -7.07 -16.03
N LEU A 190 14.11 -6.24 -15.90
CA LEU A 190 14.68 -5.48 -17.03
C LEU A 190 15.32 -6.42 -18.06
N ASP A 191 16.11 -7.39 -17.63
CA ASP A 191 16.69 -8.39 -18.53
C ASP A 191 15.62 -9.20 -19.25
N ALA A 192 14.59 -9.66 -18.54
CA ALA A 192 13.47 -10.40 -19.13
C ALA A 192 12.64 -9.53 -20.12
N ALA A 193 12.54 -8.23 -19.90
CA ALA A 193 11.87 -7.32 -20.81
C ALA A 193 12.64 -7.16 -22.13
N VAL A 194 13.98 -7.10 -22.07
CA VAL A 194 14.83 -7.07 -23.27
C VAL A 194 14.66 -8.37 -24.06
N GLU A 195 14.77 -9.54 -23.41
CA GLU A 195 14.59 -10.84 -24.07
C GLU A 195 13.22 -10.95 -24.76
N LEU A 196 12.15 -10.45 -24.11
CA LEU A 196 10.81 -10.48 -24.71
C LEU A 196 10.67 -9.52 -25.90
N LEU A 197 11.30 -8.34 -25.87
CA LEU A 197 11.30 -7.37 -26.97
C LEU A 197 12.09 -7.88 -28.17
N GLU A 198 13.04 -8.79 -28.00
CA GLU A 198 13.77 -9.48 -29.07
C GLU A 198 12.99 -10.65 -29.71
N ASP A 199 11.92 -11.15 -29.03
CA ASP A 199 11.11 -12.25 -29.54
C ASP A 199 10.07 -11.74 -30.53
N LYS A 200 10.24 -12.07 -31.83
CA LYS A 200 9.33 -11.70 -32.92
C LYS A 200 7.94 -12.35 -32.83
N GLU A 201 7.82 -13.44 -32.07
CA GLU A 201 6.56 -14.17 -31.88
C GLU A 201 5.81 -13.78 -30.60
N CYS A 202 6.32 -12.81 -29.86
CA CYS A 202 5.69 -12.36 -28.62
C CYS A 202 4.28 -11.81 -28.85
N THR A 203 3.44 -11.95 -27.85
CA THR A 203 2.04 -11.52 -27.90
C THR A 203 1.81 -10.23 -27.12
N VAL A 204 0.73 -9.51 -27.45
CA VAL A 204 0.27 -8.33 -26.68
C VAL A 204 0.08 -8.67 -25.21
N THR A 205 -0.41 -9.87 -24.90
CA THR A 205 -0.63 -10.31 -23.52
C THR A 205 0.67 -10.44 -22.75
N GLU A 206 1.69 -11.07 -23.35
CA GLU A 206 3.02 -11.23 -22.73
C GLU A 206 3.69 -9.89 -22.51
N LEU A 207 3.65 -8.98 -23.50
CA LEU A 207 4.20 -7.63 -23.38
C LEU A 207 3.53 -6.82 -22.27
N ASN A 208 2.20 -6.88 -22.17
CA ASN A 208 1.46 -6.19 -21.11
C ASN A 208 1.72 -6.79 -19.71
N LEU A 209 1.88 -8.11 -19.61
CA LEU A 209 2.24 -8.76 -18.35
C LEU A 209 3.66 -8.39 -17.93
N MET A 210 4.61 -8.38 -18.88
CA MET A 210 5.98 -7.97 -18.61
C MET A 210 6.06 -6.51 -18.20
N LYS A 211 5.36 -5.61 -18.88
CA LYS A 211 5.24 -4.21 -18.49
C LYS A 211 4.78 -4.08 -17.03
N LYS A 212 3.74 -4.82 -16.66
CA LYS A 212 3.23 -4.82 -15.29
C LYS A 212 4.29 -5.31 -14.30
N SER A 213 5.03 -6.38 -14.62
CA SER A 213 6.10 -6.90 -13.76
C SER A 213 7.24 -5.88 -13.57
N VAL A 214 7.65 -5.19 -14.63
CA VAL A 214 8.64 -4.11 -14.57
C VAL A 214 8.16 -2.97 -13.70
N ASP A 215 6.92 -2.50 -13.89
CA ASP A 215 6.34 -1.42 -13.09
C ASP A 215 6.23 -1.81 -11.60
N GLU A 216 5.77 -3.02 -11.28
CA GLU A 216 5.66 -3.53 -9.90
C GLU A 216 7.04 -3.62 -9.23
N ALA A 217 8.07 -4.10 -9.93
CA ALA A 217 9.43 -4.17 -9.41
C ALA A 217 10.06 -2.78 -9.20
N LYS A 218 9.83 -1.84 -10.14
CA LYS A 218 10.20 -0.43 -10.00
C LYS A 218 9.57 0.19 -8.76
N ASP A 219 8.26 0.04 -8.60
CA ASP A 219 7.52 0.59 -7.47
C ASP A 219 7.93 -0.05 -6.14
N ALA A 220 8.26 -1.35 -6.13
CA ALA A 220 8.80 -2.03 -4.96
C ALA A 220 10.15 -1.45 -4.52
N LEU A 221 11.05 -1.14 -5.47
CA LEU A 221 12.34 -0.51 -5.16
C LEU A 221 12.17 0.93 -4.67
N LEU A 222 11.29 1.72 -5.29
CA LEU A 222 10.99 3.08 -4.84
C LEU A 222 10.33 3.11 -3.46
N GLY A 223 9.42 2.17 -3.19
CA GLY A 223 8.66 2.10 -1.95
C GLY A 223 9.36 1.39 -0.79
N ILE A 224 10.58 0.86 -0.97
CA ILE A 224 11.25 0.10 0.11
C ILE A 224 11.51 0.95 1.35
N TRP A 225 11.78 2.25 1.17
CA TRP A 225 12.01 3.19 2.26
C TRP A 225 10.77 3.50 3.08
N ASP A 226 9.60 3.49 2.46
CA ASP A 226 8.31 3.75 3.12
C ASP A 226 7.90 2.59 4.05
N LYS A 227 8.48 1.40 3.83
CA LYS A 227 8.27 0.21 4.66
C LYS A 227 9.15 0.15 5.90
N LEU A 228 10.09 1.10 6.07
CA LEU A 228 10.95 1.18 7.26
C LEU A 228 10.17 1.67 8.49
N THR A 229 9.17 0.89 8.87
CA THR A 229 8.29 1.16 10.01
C THR A 229 8.43 0.12 11.10
N LEU A 230 8.10 0.53 12.33
CA LEU A 230 8.02 -0.32 13.51
C LEU A 230 6.64 -0.27 14.11
N THR A 231 6.19 -1.40 14.64
CA THR A 231 5.01 -1.47 15.51
C THR A 231 5.42 -1.84 16.92
N ILE A 232 5.15 -0.95 17.89
CA ILE A 232 5.33 -1.21 19.31
C ILE A 232 3.96 -1.56 19.89
N LYS A 233 3.81 -2.73 20.50
CA LYS A 233 2.55 -3.20 21.11
C LYS A 233 2.71 -3.43 22.61
N PRO A 234 1.59 -3.35 23.35
CA PRO A 234 0.21 -3.10 22.90
C PRO A 234 -0.01 -1.66 22.42
N THR A 235 -0.95 -1.47 21.47
CA THR A 235 -1.38 -0.15 20.96
C THR A 235 -2.77 0.24 21.44
N ASP A 236 -3.50 -0.69 22.03
CA ASP A 236 -4.90 -0.56 22.49
C ASP A 236 -5.02 -0.22 23.97
N LYS A 237 -3.91 -0.21 24.69
CA LYS A 237 -3.82 0.14 26.10
C LYS A 237 -2.45 0.76 26.45
N ASP A 238 -2.47 1.70 27.34
CA ASP A 238 -1.30 2.37 27.91
C ASP A 238 -0.91 1.83 29.31
N MET A 239 -1.80 1.07 29.97
CA MET A 239 -1.58 0.46 31.28
C MET A 239 -1.31 -1.04 31.14
N LEU A 240 -0.14 -1.48 31.59
CA LEU A 240 0.32 -2.87 31.48
C LEU A 240 0.27 -3.56 32.86
N GLY A 241 -0.40 -4.71 32.91
CA GLY A 241 -0.44 -5.60 34.08
C GLY A 241 0.76 -6.56 34.15
N ALA A 242 0.76 -7.44 35.14
CA ALA A 242 1.87 -8.36 35.44
C ALA A 242 2.24 -9.30 34.27
N GLU A 243 1.27 -9.70 33.46
CA GLU A 243 1.45 -10.66 32.36
C GLU A 243 1.72 -9.97 31.02
N ASP A 244 1.55 -8.65 30.97
CA ASP A 244 1.72 -7.88 29.74
C ASP A 244 3.20 -7.68 29.42
N LYS A 245 3.49 -7.73 28.12
CA LYS A 245 4.84 -7.52 27.60
C LYS A 245 4.79 -6.58 26.40
N VAL A 246 5.80 -5.74 26.33
CA VAL A 246 6.04 -4.92 25.13
C VAL A 246 6.63 -5.79 24.05
N THR A 247 6.07 -5.71 22.84
CA THR A 247 6.58 -6.34 21.63
C THR A 247 6.87 -5.29 20.59
N ILE A 248 7.95 -5.48 19.84
CA ILE A 248 8.36 -4.58 18.78
C ILE A 248 8.56 -5.44 17.51
N SER A 249 8.00 -5.01 16.39
CA SER A 249 8.10 -5.75 15.13
C SER A 249 8.33 -4.84 13.94
N SER A 250 8.97 -5.36 12.91
CA SER A 250 9.21 -4.76 11.60
C SER A 250 8.91 -5.76 10.50
N GLU A 251 8.76 -5.29 9.26
CA GLU A 251 8.71 -6.15 8.06
C GLU A 251 10.10 -6.66 7.65
N PHE A 252 11.18 -6.04 8.12
CA PHE A 252 12.56 -6.38 7.74
C PHE A 252 13.27 -7.16 8.84
N ASP A 253 13.56 -8.44 8.57
CA ASP A 253 14.28 -9.33 9.49
C ASP A 253 15.81 -9.12 9.43
N ASP A 254 16.32 -8.47 8.39
CA ASP A 254 17.73 -8.17 8.18
C ASP A 254 18.19 -6.84 8.78
N LEU A 255 17.27 -6.08 9.41
CA LEU A 255 17.57 -4.89 10.18
C LEU A 255 17.45 -5.14 11.68
N GLN A 256 18.34 -4.51 12.45
CA GLN A 256 18.34 -4.61 13.91
C GLN A 256 17.33 -3.60 14.48
N ILE A 257 16.45 -4.06 15.36
CA ILE A 257 15.60 -3.17 16.15
C ILE A 257 16.39 -2.77 17.40
N ARG A 258 16.73 -1.49 17.52
CA ARG A 258 17.32 -0.92 18.75
C ARG A 258 16.25 -0.15 19.52
N TYR A 259 16.25 -0.29 20.86
CA TYR A 259 15.24 0.35 21.68
C TYR A 259 15.81 0.90 22.99
N THR A 260 15.03 1.78 23.64
CA THR A 260 15.24 2.33 24.98
C THR A 260 13.92 2.32 25.74
N THR A 261 13.99 2.40 27.06
CA THR A 261 12.81 2.51 27.94
C THR A 261 12.84 3.75 28.83
N ASP A 262 13.83 4.61 28.62
CA ASP A 262 14.07 5.82 29.42
C ASP A 262 13.65 7.13 28.73
N GLY A 263 13.01 7.02 27.56
CA GLY A 263 12.56 8.15 26.75
C GLY A 263 13.64 8.80 25.88
N ASN A 264 14.89 8.35 25.94
CA ASN A 264 15.94 8.79 25.03
C ASN A 264 15.79 8.09 23.65
N ASP A 265 16.23 8.75 22.60
CA ASP A 265 16.24 8.14 21.27
C ASP A 265 17.25 6.98 21.22
N PRO A 266 16.90 5.84 20.59
CA PRO A 266 17.80 4.72 20.48
C PRO A 266 18.99 5.06 19.59
N MET A 267 20.16 4.56 19.99
CA MET A 267 21.42 4.68 19.26
C MET A 267 21.88 3.30 18.82
N TRP A 268 22.89 3.23 17.92
CA TRP A 268 23.44 1.95 17.43
C TRP A 268 23.95 1.02 18.52
N PHE A 269 24.27 1.52 19.70
CA PHE A 269 24.72 0.78 20.88
C PHE A 269 23.62 0.55 21.94
N SER A 270 22.41 1.05 21.73
CA SER A 270 21.25 0.76 22.58
C SER A 270 20.90 -0.73 22.54
N ASP A 271 20.08 -1.19 23.47
CA ASP A 271 19.68 -2.59 23.55
C ASP A 271 19.02 -3.06 22.25
N GLU A 272 19.35 -4.28 21.86
CA GLU A 272 18.75 -4.93 20.69
C GLU A 272 17.48 -5.68 21.11
N TYR A 273 16.39 -5.42 20.43
CA TYR A 273 15.16 -6.14 20.67
C TYR A 273 15.22 -7.55 20.05
N THR A 274 15.21 -8.56 20.91
CA THR A 274 15.25 -9.97 20.49
C THR A 274 14.06 -10.78 20.98
N LYS A 275 13.32 -10.27 21.95
CA LYS A 275 12.16 -10.93 22.56
C LYS A 275 11.27 -9.94 23.32
N PRO A 276 9.99 -10.28 23.55
CA PRO A 276 9.08 -9.49 24.36
C PRO A 276 9.63 -9.27 25.79
N PHE A 277 9.53 -8.04 26.32
CA PHE A 277 10.00 -7.67 27.65
C PHE A 277 8.89 -7.04 28.49
N ALA A 278 9.01 -7.13 29.80
CA ALA A 278 8.13 -6.44 30.74
C ALA A 278 8.77 -5.11 31.17
N LEU A 279 7.93 -4.12 31.48
CA LEU A 279 8.38 -2.86 32.04
C LEU A 279 8.84 -3.06 33.49
N THR A 280 9.79 -2.26 33.91
CA THR A 280 10.39 -2.36 35.26
C THR A 280 10.05 -1.19 36.15
N LYS A 281 9.72 -0.04 35.57
CA LYS A 281 9.32 1.17 36.28
C LYS A 281 7.84 1.43 36.15
N SER A 282 7.29 2.26 37.03
CA SER A 282 5.88 2.63 37.03
C SER A 282 5.44 3.34 35.72
N LYS A 283 6.33 4.13 35.14
CA LYS A 283 6.11 4.83 33.87
C LYS A 283 7.36 4.71 33.01
N GLU A 284 7.20 4.25 31.79
CA GLU A 284 8.31 4.12 30.82
C GLU A 284 7.87 4.57 29.43
N THR A 285 8.72 5.36 28.78
CA THR A 285 8.60 5.72 27.37
C THR A 285 9.51 4.80 26.58
N VAL A 286 8.88 3.90 25.82
CA VAL A 286 9.61 2.99 24.92
C VAL A 286 9.81 3.69 23.60
N LYS A 287 11.07 3.81 23.17
CA LYS A 287 11.43 4.31 21.85
C LYS A 287 12.21 3.25 21.10
N ALA A 288 11.94 3.12 19.79
CA ALA A 288 12.61 2.13 18.95
C ALA A 288 12.86 2.67 17.54
N ALA A 289 13.92 2.19 16.91
CA ALA A 289 14.26 2.46 15.51
C ALA A 289 14.97 1.26 14.88
N LEU A 290 14.93 1.19 13.54
CA LEU A 290 15.66 0.20 12.75
C LEU A 290 17.08 0.66 12.48
N PHE A 291 18.02 -0.27 12.56
CA PHE A 291 19.44 -0.03 12.32
C PHE A 291 20.05 -1.06 11.40
N LEU A 292 20.95 -0.60 10.53
CA LEU A 292 21.89 -1.43 9.80
C LEU A 292 23.28 -1.17 10.36
N GLY A 293 23.78 -2.06 11.21
CA GLY A 293 25.01 -1.84 11.96
C GLY A 293 24.96 -0.56 12.81
N ARG A 294 25.71 0.48 12.41
CA ARG A 294 25.75 1.77 13.11
C ARG A 294 24.81 2.82 12.54
N ARG A 295 24.21 2.57 11.38
CA ARG A 295 23.36 3.52 10.67
C ARG A 295 21.90 3.32 11.07
N GLN A 296 21.26 4.39 11.50
CA GLN A 296 19.81 4.41 11.70
C GLN A 296 19.11 4.46 10.34
N MET A 297 18.19 3.53 10.12
CA MET A 297 17.46 3.36 8.85
C MET A 297 16.04 3.92 8.88
N SER A 298 15.39 3.96 10.04
CA SER A 298 14.02 4.45 10.19
C SER A 298 13.92 5.70 11.06
N ALA A 299 12.75 6.33 11.08
CA ALA A 299 12.37 7.26 12.13
C ALA A 299 12.34 6.56 13.50
N VAL A 300 12.30 7.35 14.59
CA VAL A 300 12.09 6.84 15.94
C VAL A 300 10.61 6.70 16.20
N PHE A 301 10.18 5.52 16.63
CA PHE A 301 8.82 5.21 17.04
C PHE A 301 8.74 5.24 18.55
N THR A 302 7.64 5.76 19.09
CA THR A 302 7.47 6.00 20.52
C THR A 302 6.16 5.40 21.00
N ALA A 303 6.19 4.80 22.20
CA ALA A 303 5.01 4.36 22.93
C ALA A 303 5.21 4.62 24.43
N ASP A 304 4.21 5.22 25.06
CA ASP A 304 4.20 5.52 26.50
C ASP A 304 3.35 4.49 27.24
N TYR A 305 3.90 3.94 28.31
CA TYR A 305 3.22 2.93 29.13
C TYR A 305 3.31 3.23 30.61
N VAL A 306 2.27 2.82 31.33
CA VAL A 306 2.22 2.75 32.78
C VAL A 306 2.21 1.27 33.19
N ASN A 307 3.10 0.90 34.11
CA ASN A 307 3.17 -0.45 34.67
C ASN A 307 2.41 -0.53 35.98
N GLU A 308 1.28 -1.21 35.95
CA GLU A 308 0.39 -1.38 37.12
C GLU A 308 1.07 -2.09 38.31
N VAL A 309 2.01 -2.98 38.01
CA VAL A 309 2.71 -3.80 39.03
C VAL A 309 3.84 -3.03 39.73
N ALA A 310 4.49 -2.12 39.01
CA ALA A 310 5.61 -1.34 39.54
C ALA A 310 5.19 -0.14 40.40
N LEU A 311 3.89 0.14 40.50
CA LEU A 311 3.34 1.19 41.38
C LEU A 311 3.52 0.91 42.84
N GLY A 312 4.01 -0.27 43.25
CA GLY A 312 4.42 -0.56 44.64
C GLY A 312 5.76 0.04 45.07
N THR A 313 6.53 0.61 44.15
CA THR A 313 7.70 1.44 44.50
C THR A 313 7.31 2.89 44.29
N ALA A 314 6.90 3.57 45.34
CA ALA A 314 6.48 4.96 45.34
C ALA A 314 7.53 5.85 44.64
N GLU A 315 7.33 6.14 43.35
CA GLU A 315 7.90 7.37 42.81
C GLU A 315 7.01 8.50 43.28
N SER A 316 7.58 9.41 44.05
CA SER A 316 6.90 10.59 44.55
C SER A 316 6.31 11.36 43.38
N LEU A 317 4.99 11.58 43.37
CA LEU A 317 4.30 12.49 42.46
C LEU A 317 4.66 13.98 42.72
N GLU A 318 5.67 14.24 43.54
CA GLU A 318 6.12 15.55 43.98
C GLU A 318 6.38 16.54 42.84
N GLN A 319 6.69 16.03 41.63
CA GLN A 319 7.00 16.88 40.45
C GLN A 319 5.81 17.09 39.50
N ASP A 320 4.75 16.31 39.62
CA ASP A 320 3.66 16.31 38.63
C ASP A 320 2.38 17.04 39.09
N TYR A 321 2.27 17.41 40.38
CA TYR A 321 1.12 18.16 40.86
C TYR A 321 1.33 19.68 40.71
N SER A 322 0.24 20.39 40.36
CA SER A 322 0.27 21.84 40.20
C SER A 322 0.03 22.57 41.53
N SER A 323 -0.73 21.97 42.45
CA SER A 323 -0.96 22.49 43.77
C SER A 323 -1.37 21.39 44.75
N VAL A 324 -1.07 21.62 46.03
CA VAL A 324 -1.62 20.87 47.15
C VAL A 324 -2.19 21.87 48.17
N THR A 325 -3.44 21.63 48.54
CA THR A 325 -4.16 22.46 49.51
C THR A 325 -4.89 21.59 50.52
N ASP A 326 -5.20 22.14 51.68
CA ASP A 326 -6.16 21.55 52.59
C ASP A 326 -7.49 22.34 52.56
N ASN A 327 -8.48 21.88 53.28
CA ASN A 327 -9.79 22.57 53.38
C ASN A 327 -9.75 23.87 54.21
N GLY A 328 -8.56 24.35 54.58
CA GLY A 328 -8.36 25.59 55.35
C GLY A 328 -8.72 25.49 56.84
N THR A 329 -9.06 24.30 57.33
CA THR A 329 -9.49 24.08 58.71
C THR A 329 -8.43 23.37 59.58
N SER A 330 -7.36 22.92 58.96
CA SER A 330 -6.36 22.05 59.60
C SER A 330 -5.50 22.73 60.64
N GLY A 331 -5.40 24.05 60.67
CA GLY A 331 -4.48 24.79 61.52
C GLY A 331 -3.00 24.69 61.12
N ASP A 332 -2.65 23.83 60.16
CA ASP A 332 -1.30 23.62 59.63
C ASP A 332 -1.22 23.81 58.11
N SER A 333 -2.14 24.57 57.54
CA SER A 333 -2.22 24.83 56.10
C SER A 333 -0.93 25.36 55.49
N ALA A 334 -0.08 26.04 56.27
CA ALA A 334 1.23 26.51 55.80
C ALA A 334 2.23 25.38 55.47
N ASN A 335 1.99 24.18 56.02
CA ASN A 335 2.86 23.02 55.86
C ASN A 335 2.25 21.92 54.95
N VAL A 336 1.11 22.18 54.37
CA VAL A 336 0.38 21.17 53.58
C VAL A 336 1.24 20.52 52.47
N ALA A 337 2.15 21.27 51.86
CA ALA A 337 3.07 20.74 50.85
C ALA A 337 4.02 19.66 51.38
N LYS A 338 4.27 19.60 52.68
CA LYS A 338 5.10 18.54 53.28
C LYS A 338 4.45 17.17 53.25
N ALA A 339 3.13 17.11 53.03
CA ALA A 339 2.42 15.84 52.86
C ALA A 339 2.86 15.08 51.63
N LEU A 340 3.44 15.78 50.61
CA LEU A 340 3.83 15.23 49.30
C LEU A 340 5.32 15.44 48.99
N ASP A 341 6.15 15.89 49.91
CA ASP A 341 7.56 16.23 49.66
C ASP A 341 8.50 15.01 49.54
N GLY A 342 7.98 13.80 49.66
CA GLY A 342 8.74 12.56 49.60
C GLY A 342 9.78 12.37 50.66
N LYS A 343 9.79 13.22 51.75
CA LYS A 343 10.79 13.23 52.79
C LYS A 343 10.21 12.83 54.11
N ASN A 344 10.93 12.04 54.86
CA ASN A 344 10.60 11.63 56.21
C ASN A 344 11.04 12.63 57.29
N ASN A 345 11.19 13.93 56.94
CA ASN A 345 11.74 14.95 57.85
C ASN A 345 10.74 16.05 58.20
N GLY A 346 9.51 15.87 57.94
CA GLY A 346 8.41 16.77 58.22
C GLY A 346 7.09 16.16 57.86
N ALA A 347 6.02 16.63 58.44
CA ALA A 347 4.68 16.16 58.18
C ALA A 347 3.70 17.33 58.21
N TRP A 348 2.55 17.13 57.59
CA TRP A 348 1.40 17.99 57.76
C TRP A 348 0.58 17.50 58.99
N TYR A 349 0.33 18.36 59.93
CA TYR A 349 -0.34 18.05 61.20
C TYR A 349 -1.68 18.79 61.31
N PRO A 350 -2.77 18.26 60.75
CA PRO A 350 -4.07 18.88 60.92
C PRO A 350 -4.52 18.81 62.38
N SER A 351 -5.00 19.93 62.88
CA SER A 351 -5.48 20.05 64.30
C SER A 351 -7.01 20.10 64.38
N VAL A 352 -7.70 20.14 63.29
CA VAL A 352 -9.16 20.19 63.15
C VAL A 352 -9.63 19.09 62.23
N PHE A 353 -10.65 18.35 62.66
CA PHE A 353 -11.22 17.23 61.90
C PHE A 353 -12.75 17.46 61.72
N PRO A 354 -13.33 16.97 60.58
CA PRO A 354 -12.66 16.33 59.46
C PRO A 354 -11.80 17.31 58.68
N THR A 355 -10.70 16.83 58.13
CA THR A 355 -9.82 17.59 57.26
C THR A 355 -9.64 16.87 55.95
N SER A 356 -9.31 17.58 54.85
CA SER A 356 -9.00 17.01 53.59
C SER A 356 -7.71 17.58 53.00
N LEU A 357 -7.00 16.75 52.27
CA LEU A 357 -5.85 17.11 51.46
C LEU A 357 -6.30 16.99 49.99
N GLU A 358 -6.23 18.10 49.26
CA GLU A 358 -6.55 18.11 47.82
C GLU A 358 -5.27 18.32 47.01
N VAL A 359 -5.03 17.40 46.08
CA VAL A 359 -3.91 17.44 45.14
C VAL A 359 -4.47 17.72 43.76
N THR A 360 -4.02 18.80 43.13
CA THR A 360 -4.39 19.17 41.76
C THR A 360 -3.23 18.95 40.82
N PHE A 361 -3.45 18.23 39.74
CA PHE A 361 -2.48 17.99 38.67
C PHE A 361 -2.70 18.99 37.54
N ALA A 362 -1.61 19.33 36.81
CA ALA A 362 -1.69 20.23 35.65
C ALA A 362 -2.59 19.67 34.56
N ASP A 363 -2.50 18.37 34.32
CA ASP A 363 -3.32 17.59 33.39
C ASP A 363 -3.98 16.42 34.13
N PRO A 364 -5.14 15.91 33.66
CA PRO A 364 -5.72 14.69 34.23
C PRO A 364 -4.74 13.52 34.14
N ILE A 365 -4.47 12.89 35.26
CA ILE A 365 -3.60 11.71 35.37
C ILE A 365 -4.40 10.49 35.80
N LYS A 366 -3.96 9.28 35.39
CA LYS A 366 -4.48 8.05 35.96
C LYS A 366 -3.70 7.72 37.22
N VAL A 367 -4.39 7.70 38.34
CA VAL A 367 -3.84 7.25 39.63
C VAL A 367 -4.44 5.87 39.91
N ASN A 368 -3.60 4.87 40.12
CA ASN A 368 -4.01 3.50 40.45
C ASN A 368 -3.59 3.05 41.83
N ALA A 369 -2.81 3.85 42.53
CA ALA A 369 -2.47 3.64 43.95
C ALA A 369 -2.23 4.96 44.63
N ALA A 370 -2.58 5.03 45.90
CA ALA A 370 -2.19 6.09 46.82
C ALA A 370 -1.66 5.42 48.10
N GLU A 371 -0.50 5.86 48.55
CA GLU A 371 0.07 5.43 49.82
C GLU A 371 0.00 6.59 50.79
N VAL A 372 -0.63 6.36 51.95
CA VAL A 372 -0.71 7.34 53.01
C VAL A 372 0.18 6.87 54.17
N ALA A 373 1.31 7.53 54.32
CA ALA A 373 2.19 7.29 55.47
C ALA A 373 1.75 8.12 56.66
N LEU A 374 1.39 7.46 57.75
CA LEU A 374 1.04 8.09 59.00
C LEU A 374 2.27 8.15 59.90
N ASP A 375 2.72 9.37 60.27
CA ASP A 375 3.81 9.55 61.21
C ASP A 375 3.30 9.38 62.63
N TRP A 376 4.00 8.54 63.40
CA TRP A 376 3.62 8.14 64.75
C TRP A 376 4.49 8.90 65.74
N PHE A 377 4.03 10.10 66.14
CA PHE A 377 4.82 10.89 67.12
C PHE A 377 4.53 10.55 68.56
N TRP A 378 3.29 10.12 68.88
CA TRP A 378 2.91 9.72 70.27
C TRP A 378 1.87 8.61 70.26
N PRO A 379 2.19 7.39 70.72
CA PRO A 379 1.22 6.31 70.76
C PRO A 379 0.01 6.67 71.63
N GLY A 380 -1.19 6.65 70.98
CA GLY A 380 -2.47 6.82 71.64
C GLY A 380 -3.10 8.21 71.63
N TYR A 381 -2.48 9.19 70.94
CA TYR A 381 -3.04 10.54 70.87
C TYR A 381 -3.40 11.03 69.46
N TYR A 382 -2.83 10.46 68.49
CA TYR A 382 -3.08 10.87 67.10
C TYR A 382 -3.19 9.63 66.20
N GLY A 383 -4.37 9.35 65.72
CA GLY A 383 -4.70 8.31 64.80
C GLY A 383 -5.70 8.82 63.78
N ILE A 384 -5.68 8.29 62.60
CA ILE A 384 -6.77 8.44 61.65
C ILE A 384 -7.66 7.24 61.83
N ASP A 385 -8.92 7.48 62.26
CA ASP A 385 -9.92 6.42 62.45
C ASP A 385 -10.59 6.06 61.16
N ASP A 386 -10.82 7.05 60.25
CA ASP A 386 -11.44 6.90 58.96
C ASP A 386 -10.66 7.71 57.90
N LEU A 387 -10.35 7.11 56.77
CA LEU A 387 -9.68 7.71 55.64
C LEU A 387 -10.45 7.40 54.37
N ASP A 388 -10.99 8.43 53.71
CA ASP A 388 -11.56 8.35 52.41
C ASP A 388 -10.56 8.83 51.35
N ILE A 389 -10.40 8.10 50.27
CA ILE A 389 -9.66 8.53 49.06
C ILE A 389 -10.67 8.77 47.99
N GLU A 390 -10.69 9.98 47.45
CA GLU A 390 -11.64 10.40 46.44
C GLU A 390 -10.92 11.01 45.23
N TYR A 391 -11.51 10.92 44.06
CA TYR A 391 -11.06 11.65 42.88
C TYR A 391 -12.16 12.54 42.31
N TRP A 392 -11.78 13.65 41.68
CA TRP A 392 -12.68 14.55 41.01
C TRP A 392 -12.92 14.10 39.56
N ASN A 393 -14.15 13.79 39.19
CA ASN A 393 -14.50 13.33 37.84
C ASN A 393 -14.88 14.47 36.86
N GLY A 394 -14.73 15.73 37.28
CA GLY A 394 -15.14 16.93 36.55
C GLY A 394 -16.45 17.53 37.04
N THR A 395 -17.23 16.80 37.86
CA THR A 395 -18.53 17.23 38.41
C THR A 395 -18.68 16.99 39.91
N GLU A 396 -18.13 15.91 40.44
CA GLU A 396 -18.26 15.51 41.84
C GLU A 396 -17.05 14.67 42.27
N TRP A 397 -16.83 14.60 43.60
CA TRP A 397 -15.86 13.74 44.22
C TRP A 397 -16.41 12.31 44.31
N ILE A 398 -15.63 11.35 43.85
CA ILE A 398 -15.99 9.93 43.87
C ILE A 398 -15.03 9.19 44.78
N ALA A 399 -15.57 8.52 45.79
CA ALA A 399 -14.79 7.71 46.70
C ALA A 399 -14.25 6.45 45.99
N VAL A 400 -12.93 6.24 46.10
CA VAL A 400 -12.23 5.03 45.63
C VAL A 400 -12.06 4.04 46.78
N VAL A 401 -11.75 4.56 47.96
CA VAL A 401 -11.59 3.79 49.22
C VAL A 401 -12.38 4.49 50.31
N LYS A 402 -13.09 3.70 51.10
CA LYS A 402 -13.80 4.11 52.30
C LYS A 402 -13.31 3.29 53.46
#